data_18dbeba130a0283c452932665466902d
#
_entry.id   18dbeba130a0283c452932665466902d
#
_cell.length_a   1.000
_cell.length_b   1.000
_cell.length_c   1.000
_cell.angle_alpha   90.00
_cell.angle_beta   90.00
_cell.angle_gamma   90.00
#
_symmetry.space_group_name_H-M   'P 1'
#
loop_
_entity.id
_entity.type
_entity.pdbx_description
1 polymer ?
#
loop_
_entity_poly.entity_id
_entity_poly.type
_entity_poly.pdbx_seq_one_letter_code
_entity_poly.pdbx_strand_id
1 'polypeptide(L)'
;MSESSETKAFCWLRTHPRVPATFFSSVLFGLAAHGMGLFNKLSSHDDIVSLFELGTTISSGRWMLHVMDWLETGIFGPGHFSLPLTHGLFSILCIALAACLLVDLLQIRSPIYCVGLAGIMVTFPAVTGLFGYMYTMPYYMTAMLMTVVSAWLICRKTPWWAKAASLILGGCAVGVYQAFFPLLVSIPLLYDLMLLSREETDLKSFFQLAALQMLCVVGTMVFYFTVNRFFLAKFGLELNRYMGIDQMESTSLAVYLQRAGKAYREFFQPERNVPADIFPMHLFYMSRLMVAADAVLAVRLAIRIGRNHRGKAAAAVLLLALMPMACNLIYVMSGTVHGLMTYGQVMQAGLFVWLADRMEIRRPAIRRIISGAAAGVLGLSCVMYVRYDNQCYLKAVFQQQQAVTWFTALAAQIKSAEGYRDDLPVVFLNQEEISDQSV
;
A
#
# COMPACT_ATOMS: atom_id res chain seq x y z
N MET A 1 7.26 -18.86 37.49
CA MET A 1 8.06 -18.32 36.31
C MET A 1 7.27 -17.46 35.32
N SER A 2 5.97 -17.24 35.48
CA SER A 2 5.11 -16.45 34.55
C SER A 2 4.99 -14.97 34.87
N GLU A 3 5.04 -14.56 36.13
CA GLU A 3 4.88 -13.13 36.50
C GLU A 3 5.98 -12.18 36.02
N SER A 4 7.20 -12.66 35.77
CA SER A 4 8.31 -11.78 35.36
C SER A 4 8.31 -11.37 33.89
N SER A 5 7.63 -12.11 33.01
CA SER A 5 7.59 -11.78 31.56
C SER A 5 6.43 -10.84 31.22
N GLU A 6 5.27 -11.02 31.85
CA GLU A 6 4.11 -10.14 31.70
C GLU A 6 4.42 -8.72 32.23
N THR A 7 5.12 -8.61 33.34
CA THR A 7 5.55 -7.33 33.92
C THR A 7 6.53 -6.60 33.00
N LYS A 8 7.43 -7.30 32.31
CA LYS A 8 8.40 -6.69 31.38
C LYS A 8 7.73 -6.16 30.11
N ALA A 9 6.82 -6.92 29.51
CA ALA A 9 6.07 -6.48 28.33
C ALA A 9 5.16 -5.29 28.65
N PHE A 10 4.46 -5.32 29.77
CA PHE A 10 3.60 -4.23 30.20
C PHE A 10 4.38 -2.96 30.57
N CYS A 11 5.53 -3.10 31.19
CA CYS A 11 6.45 -2.00 31.49
C CYS A 11 7.01 -1.40 30.19
N TRP A 12 7.37 -2.24 29.21
CA TRP A 12 7.84 -1.78 27.91
C TRP A 12 6.77 -1.00 27.16
N LEU A 13 5.51 -1.49 27.11
CA LEU A 13 4.40 -0.77 26.48
C LEU A 13 4.13 0.60 27.15
N ARG A 14 4.23 0.68 28.47
CA ARG A 14 4.11 1.96 29.20
C ARG A 14 5.22 2.95 28.85
N THR A 15 6.44 2.47 28.65
CA THR A 15 7.59 3.32 28.28
C THR A 15 7.60 3.70 26.82
N HIS A 16 6.80 2.99 25.97
CA HIS A 16 6.68 3.24 24.53
C HIS A 16 5.21 3.50 24.12
N PRO A 17 4.57 4.58 24.60
CA PRO A 17 3.13 4.81 24.38
C PRO A 17 2.75 5.00 22.90
N ARG A 18 3.72 5.24 22.04
CA ARG A 18 3.55 5.37 20.59
C ARG A 18 3.09 4.07 19.92
N VAL A 19 3.65 2.92 20.35
CA VAL A 19 3.36 1.62 19.75
C VAL A 19 1.89 1.22 19.98
N PRO A 20 1.37 1.18 21.22
CA PRO A 20 -0.05 0.88 21.43
C PRO A 20 -0.96 1.93 20.77
N ALA A 21 -0.62 3.23 20.83
CA ALA A 21 -1.41 4.26 20.15
C ALA A 21 -1.51 4.01 18.64
N THR A 22 -0.41 3.64 17.99
CA THR A 22 -0.38 3.29 16.56
C THR A 22 -1.20 2.05 16.28
N PHE A 23 -0.97 0.98 17.04
CA PHE A 23 -1.62 -0.31 16.81
C PHE A 23 -3.14 -0.22 16.98
N PHE A 24 -3.60 0.28 18.13
CA PHE A 24 -5.04 0.35 18.41
C PHE A 24 -5.77 1.36 17.52
N SER A 25 -5.14 2.49 17.16
CA SER A 25 -5.76 3.41 16.20
C SER A 25 -5.84 2.82 14.81
N SER A 26 -4.81 2.07 14.34
CA SER A 26 -4.89 1.37 13.06
C SER A 26 -6.04 0.36 13.04
N VAL A 27 -6.21 -0.42 14.11
CA VAL A 27 -7.34 -1.37 14.23
C VAL A 27 -8.67 -0.63 14.26
N LEU A 28 -8.80 0.45 15.05
CA LEU A 28 -10.05 1.22 15.16
C LEU A 28 -10.45 1.86 13.84
N PHE A 29 -9.51 2.55 13.18
CA PHE A 29 -9.76 3.13 11.85
C PHE A 29 -10.03 2.06 10.80
N GLY A 30 -9.32 0.92 10.86
CA GLY A 30 -9.54 -0.22 9.98
C GLY A 30 -10.95 -0.79 10.11
N LEU A 31 -11.44 -0.97 11.32
CA LEU A 31 -12.82 -1.40 11.58
C LEU A 31 -13.84 -0.35 11.13
N ALA A 32 -13.56 0.94 11.36
CA ALA A 32 -14.45 2.03 10.92
C ALA A 32 -14.51 2.15 9.39
N ALA A 33 -13.40 1.93 8.69
CA ALA A 33 -13.32 2.00 7.23
C ALA A 33 -13.90 0.75 6.55
N HIS A 34 -13.48 -0.42 7.02
CA HIS A 34 -13.72 -1.68 6.31
C HIS A 34 -14.77 -2.58 6.99
N GLY A 35 -15.32 -2.17 8.15
CA GLY A 35 -16.28 -2.97 8.90
C GLY A 35 -17.47 -3.43 8.06
N MET A 36 -17.98 -2.57 7.16
CA MET A 36 -19.06 -2.96 6.25
C MET A 36 -18.65 -4.13 5.34
N GLY A 37 -17.41 -4.12 4.81
CA GLY A 37 -16.87 -5.22 4.01
C GLY A 37 -16.57 -6.47 4.83
N LEU A 38 -16.21 -6.32 6.13
CA LEU A 38 -15.91 -7.45 7.01
C LEU A 38 -17.16 -8.22 7.45
N PHE A 39 -18.25 -7.50 7.72
CA PHE A 39 -19.49 -8.10 8.26
C PHE A 39 -20.52 -8.43 7.18
N ASN A 40 -20.27 -8.07 5.92
CA ASN A 40 -21.12 -8.39 4.79
C ASN A 40 -20.33 -9.19 3.76
N LYS A 41 -20.95 -10.25 3.22
CA LYS A 41 -20.36 -10.98 2.11
C LYS A 41 -20.63 -10.20 0.82
N LEU A 42 -19.66 -9.37 0.45
CA LEU A 42 -19.64 -8.65 -0.82
C LEU A 42 -18.84 -9.46 -1.82
N SER A 43 -19.48 -9.97 -2.86
CA SER A 43 -18.81 -10.72 -3.92
C SER A 43 -18.20 -9.74 -4.91
N SER A 44 -16.92 -9.90 -5.20
CA SER A 44 -16.23 -9.26 -6.32
C SER A 44 -16.31 -10.16 -7.55
N HIS A 45 -16.05 -9.61 -8.74
CA HIS A 45 -16.18 -10.36 -10.00
C HIS A 45 -15.27 -11.61 -10.04
N ASP A 46 -14.14 -11.62 -9.33
CA ASP A 46 -13.20 -12.76 -9.31
C ASP A 46 -13.53 -13.80 -8.23
N ASP A 47 -14.42 -13.51 -7.27
CA ASP A 47 -14.69 -14.39 -6.13
C ASP A 47 -15.25 -15.75 -6.53
N ILE A 48 -16.03 -15.83 -7.60
CA ILE A 48 -16.63 -17.10 -8.08
C ILE A 48 -15.56 -17.95 -8.76
N VAL A 49 -14.72 -17.34 -9.57
CA VAL A 49 -13.65 -18.04 -10.29
C VAL A 49 -12.60 -18.53 -9.30
N SER A 50 -12.28 -17.72 -8.29
CA SER A 50 -11.28 -18.02 -7.28
C SER A 50 -11.62 -19.21 -6.38
N LEU A 51 -12.89 -19.63 -6.30
CA LEU A 51 -13.27 -20.86 -5.60
C LEU A 51 -12.59 -22.11 -6.20
N PHE A 52 -12.25 -22.08 -7.47
CA PHE A 52 -11.69 -23.22 -8.21
C PHE A 52 -10.21 -23.05 -8.53
N GLU A 53 -9.78 -21.83 -8.77
CA GLU A 53 -8.41 -21.50 -9.11
C GLU A 53 -8.06 -20.07 -8.69
N LEU A 54 -6.78 -19.84 -8.30
CA LEU A 54 -6.32 -18.51 -7.89
C LEU A 54 -6.09 -17.54 -9.07
N GLY A 55 -6.44 -17.97 -10.29
CA GLY A 55 -6.21 -17.20 -11.52
C GLY A 55 -4.74 -17.14 -11.93
N THR A 56 -4.39 -16.13 -12.73
CA THR A 56 -3.02 -15.99 -13.24
C THR A 56 -2.06 -15.54 -12.15
N THR A 57 -1.20 -16.43 -11.67
CA THR A 57 -0.18 -16.14 -10.64
C THR A 57 1.22 -16.00 -11.26
N ILE A 58 1.79 -17.09 -11.75
CA ILE A 58 3.18 -17.14 -12.28
C ILE A 58 3.30 -16.29 -13.55
N SER A 59 2.37 -16.40 -14.49
CA SER A 59 2.38 -15.64 -15.75
C SER A 59 2.20 -14.13 -15.54
N SER A 60 1.69 -13.70 -14.39
CA SER A 60 1.65 -12.27 -14.00
C SER A 60 2.80 -11.86 -13.08
N GLY A 61 3.86 -12.68 -12.98
CA GLY A 61 5.03 -12.40 -12.16
C GLY A 61 4.80 -12.55 -10.65
N ARG A 62 3.69 -13.18 -10.24
CA ARG A 62 3.29 -13.37 -8.84
C ARG A 62 3.63 -14.78 -8.34
N TRP A 63 4.88 -15.20 -8.57
CA TRP A 63 5.33 -16.55 -8.25
C TRP A 63 5.21 -16.89 -6.75
N MET A 64 5.41 -15.91 -5.87
CA MET A 64 5.29 -16.16 -4.42
C MET A 64 3.82 -16.27 -3.99
N LEU A 65 2.90 -15.62 -4.68
CA LEU A 65 1.46 -15.82 -4.49
C LEU A 65 1.08 -17.28 -4.78
N HIS A 66 1.63 -17.87 -5.85
CA HIS A 66 1.46 -19.29 -6.15
C HIS A 66 2.02 -20.20 -5.05
N VAL A 67 3.17 -19.86 -4.46
CA VAL A 67 3.76 -20.64 -3.35
C VAL A 67 2.89 -20.56 -2.09
N MET A 68 2.38 -19.37 -1.77
CA MET A 68 1.49 -19.17 -0.60
C MET A 68 0.17 -19.93 -0.79
N ASP A 69 -0.40 -19.90 -1.99
CA ASP A 69 -1.57 -20.66 -2.38
C ASP A 69 -1.34 -22.17 -2.22
N TRP A 70 -0.24 -22.68 -2.74
CA TRP A 70 0.12 -24.09 -2.60
C TRP A 70 0.25 -24.52 -1.12
N LEU A 71 0.82 -23.67 -0.27
CA LEU A 71 0.91 -23.92 1.16
C LEU A 71 -0.47 -23.93 1.83
N GLU A 72 -1.32 -22.96 1.51
CA GLU A 72 -2.67 -22.86 2.09
C GLU A 72 -3.54 -24.05 1.69
N THR A 73 -3.58 -24.38 0.39
CA THR A 73 -4.36 -25.52 -0.11
C THR A 73 -3.82 -26.85 0.42
N GLY A 74 -2.52 -26.97 0.66
CA GLY A 74 -1.92 -28.15 1.30
C GLY A 74 -2.29 -28.31 2.77
N ILE A 75 -2.55 -27.21 3.51
CA ILE A 75 -2.90 -27.22 4.92
C ILE A 75 -4.43 -27.33 5.13
N PHE A 76 -5.20 -26.53 4.40
CA PHE A 76 -6.64 -26.36 4.64
C PHE A 76 -7.53 -27.06 3.60
N GLY A 77 -6.95 -27.68 2.58
CA GLY A 77 -7.67 -28.29 1.49
C GLY A 77 -7.93 -27.34 0.30
N PRO A 78 -8.44 -27.87 -0.81
CA PRO A 78 -8.68 -27.09 -2.02
C PRO A 78 -9.82 -26.10 -1.84
N GLY A 79 -9.72 -24.96 -2.50
CA GLY A 79 -10.70 -23.89 -2.55
C GLY A 79 -10.23 -22.60 -1.89
N HIS A 80 -10.44 -21.50 -2.62
CA HIS A 80 -10.01 -20.16 -2.19
C HIS A 80 -11.23 -19.37 -1.75
N PHE A 81 -11.61 -19.54 -0.49
CA PHE A 81 -12.82 -18.92 0.03
C PHE A 81 -12.57 -17.47 0.43
N SER A 82 -13.43 -16.57 -0.02
CA SER A 82 -13.51 -15.23 0.55
C SER A 82 -14.15 -15.31 1.94
N LEU A 83 -13.32 -15.15 2.97
CA LEU A 83 -13.73 -15.15 4.39
C LEU A 83 -13.60 -13.72 4.96
N PRO A 84 -14.61 -12.84 4.77
CA PRO A 84 -14.46 -11.41 5.00
C PRO A 84 -13.96 -11.06 6.40
N LEU A 85 -14.52 -11.67 7.44
CA LEU A 85 -14.16 -11.37 8.81
C LEU A 85 -12.71 -11.77 9.13
N THR A 86 -12.34 -13.02 8.85
CA THR A 86 -11.00 -13.54 9.18
C THR A 86 -9.92 -12.91 8.32
N HIS A 87 -10.13 -12.87 7.01
CA HIS A 87 -9.18 -12.27 6.06
C HIS A 87 -9.04 -10.77 6.28
N GLY A 88 -10.16 -10.07 6.50
CA GLY A 88 -10.14 -8.63 6.74
C GLY A 88 -9.49 -8.26 8.07
N LEU A 89 -9.80 -8.96 9.18
CA LEU A 89 -9.14 -8.73 10.47
C LEU A 89 -7.65 -9.02 10.40
N PHE A 90 -7.25 -10.14 9.79
CA PHE A 90 -5.83 -10.46 9.59
C PHE A 90 -5.12 -9.36 8.79
N SER A 91 -5.75 -8.87 7.74
CA SER A 91 -5.22 -7.79 6.89
C SER A 91 -5.04 -6.48 7.67
N ILE A 92 -6.04 -6.08 8.46
CA ILE A 92 -5.94 -4.90 9.35
C ILE A 92 -4.79 -5.06 10.34
N LEU A 93 -4.60 -6.25 10.92
CA LEU A 93 -3.48 -6.53 11.84
C LEU A 93 -2.12 -6.41 11.14
N CYS A 94 -1.98 -6.91 9.90
CA CYS A 94 -0.75 -6.73 9.11
C CYS A 94 -0.44 -5.24 8.88
N ILE A 95 -1.45 -4.42 8.54
CA ILE A 95 -1.29 -2.98 8.36
C ILE A 95 -0.91 -2.31 9.69
N ALA A 96 -1.53 -2.69 10.80
CA ALA A 96 -1.24 -2.16 12.13
C ALA A 96 0.22 -2.44 12.55
N LEU A 97 0.71 -3.65 12.31
CA LEU A 97 2.10 -4.02 12.57
C LEU A 97 3.07 -3.23 11.68
N ALA A 98 2.77 -3.09 10.40
CA ALA A 98 3.57 -2.28 9.48
C ALA A 98 3.62 -0.81 9.89
N ALA A 99 2.50 -0.24 10.35
CA ALA A 99 2.45 1.13 10.87
C ALA A 99 3.33 1.29 12.12
N CYS A 100 3.30 0.33 13.04
CA CYS A 100 4.17 0.32 14.22
C CYS A 100 5.66 0.31 13.85
N LEU A 101 6.05 -0.54 12.88
CA LEU A 101 7.42 -0.60 12.39
C LEU A 101 7.86 0.72 11.72
N LEU A 102 6.97 1.34 10.95
CA LEU A 102 7.25 2.61 10.29
C LEU A 102 7.40 3.75 11.30
N VAL A 103 6.50 3.85 12.29
CA VAL A 103 6.57 4.83 13.38
C VAL A 103 7.87 4.68 14.18
N ASP A 104 8.28 3.44 14.47
CA ASP A 104 9.55 3.14 15.13
C ASP A 104 10.76 3.55 14.27
N LEU A 105 10.75 3.19 12.99
CA LEU A 105 11.84 3.50 12.05
C LEU A 105 12.04 5.00 11.89
N LEU A 106 10.96 5.74 11.67
CA LEU A 106 10.95 7.19 11.48
C LEU A 106 11.08 7.97 12.79
N GLN A 107 11.03 7.27 13.94
CA GLN A 107 11.12 7.85 15.27
C GLN A 107 10.13 9.00 15.49
N ILE A 108 8.88 8.81 15.09
CA ILE A 108 7.81 9.78 15.33
C ILE A 108 7.59 9.93 16.84
N ARG A 109 7.58 11.17 17.33
CA ARG A 109 7.56 11.48 18.77
C ARG A 109 6.15 11.68 19.31
N SER A 110 5.32 12.36 18.53
CA SER A 110 3.98 12.75 18.94
C SER A 110 2.97 11.61 18.74
N PRO A 111 2.27 11.15 19.79
CA PRO A 111 1.24 10.12 19.67
C PRO A 111 0.13 10.48 18.68
N ILE A 112 -0.25 11.77 18.59
CA ILE A 112 -1.29 12.21 17.65
C ILE A 112 -0.87 12.04 16.19
N TYR A 113 0.41 12.21 15.89
CA TYR A 113 0.93 11.97 14.55
C TYR A 113 1.07 10.46 14.26
N CYS A 114 1.35 9.64 15.28
CA CYS A 114 1.30 8.19 15.18
C CYS A 114 -0.11 7.71 14.83
N VAL A 115 -1.12 8.23 15.53
CA VAL A 115 -2.55 7.96 15.28
C VAL A 115 -2.95 8.36 13.86
N GLY A 116 -2.57 9.57 13.43
CA GLY A 116 -2.87 10.06 12.07
C GLY A 116 -2.24 9.21 10.97
N LEU A 117 -0.96 8.86 11.11
CA LEU A 117 -0.27 8.01 10.14
C LEU A 117 -0.88 6.61 10.09
N ALA A 118 -1.15 6.00 11.24
CA ALA A 118 -1.78 4.70 11.34
C ALA A 118 -3.18 4.69 10.71
N GLY A 119 -3.97 5.74 10.96
CA GLY A 119 -5.27 5.93 10.34
C GLY A 119 -5.16 6.01 8.82
N ILE A 120 -4.30 6.88 8.28
CA ILE A 120 -4.12 7.01 6.83
C ILE A 120 -3.64 5.69 6.21
N MET A 121 -2.70 4.97 6.84
CA MET A 121 -2.20 3.71 6.29
C MET A 121 -3.30 2.66 6.09
N VAL A 122 -4.23 2.56 7.02
CA VAL A 122 -5.29 1.54 6.95
C VAL A 122 -6.51 1.98 6.14
N THR A 123 -6.78 3.29 6.06
CA THR A 123 -7.93 3.83 5.33
C THR A 123 -7.58 4.35 3.93
N PHE A 124 -6.32 4.17 3.49
CA PHE A 124 -5.91 4.66 2.18
C PHE A 124 -6.73 4.00 1.07
N PRO A 125 -7.25 4.76 0.07
CA PRO A 125 -8.19 4.23 -0.93
C PRO A 125 -7.72 2.98 -1.68
N ALA A 126 -6.40 2.80 -1.86
CA ALA A 126 -5.85 1.58 -2.45
C ALA A 126 -6.15 0.32 -1.60
N VAL A 127 -6.26 0.45 -0.26
CA VAL A 127 -6.62 -0.66 0.64
C VAL A 127 -8.04 -1.12 0.35
N THR A 128 -8.98 -0.19 0.18
CA THR A 128 -10.39 -0.51 -0.17
C THR A 128 -10.47 -1.25 -1.51
N GLY A 129 -9.68 -0.82 -2.51
CA GLY A 129 -9.56 -1.53 -3.78
C GLY A 129 -9.02 -2.96 -3.61
N LEU A 130 -8.07 -3.17 -2.71
CA LEU A 130 -7.53 -4.50 -2.40
C LEU A 130 -8.53 -5.38 -1.64
N PHE A 131 -9.36 -4.79 -0.76
CA PHE A 131 -10.43 -5.50 -0.07
C PHE A 131 -11.52 -6.03 -1.02
N GLY A 132 -11.62 -5.49 -2.24
CA GLY A 132 -12.44 -6.06 -3.30
C GLY A 132 -12.00 -7.47 -3.74
N TYR A 133 -10.74 -7.86 -3.44
CA TYR A 133 -10.17 -9.18 -3.71
C TYR A 133 -9.96 -9.93 -2.38
N MET A 134 -11.05 -10.16 -1.65
CA MET A 134 -11.01 -10.67 -0.27
C MET A 134 -10.30 -12.01 -0.13
N TYR A 135 -10.38 -12.88 -1.12
CA TYR A 135 -9.72 -14.19 -1.13
C TYR A 135 -8.17 -14.08 -1.19
N THR A 136 -7.61 -13.04 -1.85
CA THR A 136 -6.16 -12.80 -1.92
C THR A 136 -5.66 -11.75 -0.92
N MET A 137 -6.56 -11.07 -0.25
CA MET A 137 -6.24 -9.96 0.65
C MET A 137 -5.22 -10.31 1.76
N PRO A 138 -5.30 -11.49 2.43
CA PRO A 138 -4.30 -11.90 3.43
C PRO A 138 -2.89 -11.98 2.85
N TYR A 139 -2.74 -12.51 1.64
CA TYR A 139 -1.45 -12.60 0.97
C TYR A 139 -0.89 -11.22 0.65
N TYR A 140 -1.71 -10.32 0.11
CA TYR A 140 -1.29 -8.96 -0.22
C TYR A 140 -0.88 -8.18 1.02
N MET A 141 -1.62 -8.28 2.13
CA MET A 141 -1.24 -7.57 3.36
C MET A 141 -0.04 -8.19 4.05
N THR A 142 0.13 -9.50 3.96
CA THR A 142 1.38 -10.15 4.36
C THR A 142 2.56 -9.62 3.54
N ALA A 143 2.43 -9.52 2.22
CA ALA A 143 3.47 -8.96 1.35
C ALA A 143 3.78 -7.49 1.67
N MET A 144 2.78 -6.69 1.98
CA MET A 144 2.96 -5.31 2.43
C MET A 144 3.77 -5.26 3.73
N LEU A 145 3.41 -6.08 4.73
CA LEU A 145 4.16 -6.20 5.98
C LEU A 145 5.59 -6.68 5.74
N MET A 146 5.79 -7.71 4.90
CA MET A 146 7.12 -8.19 4.48
C MET A 146 7.95 -7.07 3.84
N THR A 147 7.34 -6.23 3.01
CA THR A 147 8.00 -5.08 2.39
C THR A 147 8.47 -4.08 3.44
N VAL A 148 7.62 -3.74 4.42
CA VAL A 148 7.99 -2.79 5.49
C VAL A 148 9.07 -3.39 6.39
N VAL A 149 9.00 -4.69 6.74
CA VAL A 149 10.05 -5.39 7.50
C VAL A 149 11.37 -5.40 6.72
N SER A 150 11.33 -5.70 5.42
CA SER A 150 12.51 -5.65 4.55
C SER A 150 13.14 -4.27 4.55
N ALA A 151 12.36 -3.20 4.33
CA ALA A 151 12.84 -1.82 4.38
C ALA A 151 13.40 -1.45 5.76
N TRP A 152 12.77 -1.90 6.85
CA TRP A 152 13.23 -1.70 8.21
C TRP A 152 14.61 -2.34 8.45
N LEU A 153 14.82 -3.58 7.96
CA LEU A 153 16.11 -4.28 8.03
C LEU A 153 17.17 -3.58 7.15
N ILE A 154 16.79 -3.09 5.98
CA ILE A 154 17.68 -2.34 5.06
C ILE A 154 18.17 -1.06 5.72
N CYS A 155 17.30 -0.31 6.39
CA CYS A 155 17.61 0.98 6.98
C CYS A 155 18.48 0.88 8.24
N ARG A 156 18.30 -0.14 9.05
CA ARG A 156 19.00 -0.27 10.34
C ARG A 156 20.41 -0.85 10.19
N LYS A 157 21.28 -0.56 11.18
CA LYS A 157 22.59 -1.21 11.33
C LYS A 157 22.37 -2.64 11.81
N THR A 158 22.19 -3.54 10.85
CA THR A 158 21.98 -4.98 11.08
C THR A 158 23.17 -5.78 10.54
N PRO A 159 23.42 -7.00 11.04
CA PRO A 159 24.47 -7.86 10.50
C PRO A 159 24.18 -8.24 9.04
N TRP A 160 25.21 -8.69 8.32
CA TRP A 160 25.11 -9.01 6.89
C TRP A 160 24.02 -10.05 6.56
N TRP A 161 23.82 -11.06 7.41
CA TRP A 161 22.76 -12.06 7.21
C TRP A 161 21.35 -11.46 7.27
N ALA A 162 21.12 -10.43 8.09
CA ALA A 162 19.85 -9.72 8.12
C ALA A 162 19.64 -8.86 6.86
N LYS A 163 20.72 -8.33 6.27
CA LYS A 163 20.66 -7.68 4.94
C LYS A 163 20.31 -8.72 3.86
N ALA A 164 20.95 -9.89 3.86
CA ALA A 164 20.60 -10.97 2.95
C ALA A 164 19.13 -11.43 3.13
N ALA A 165 18.67 -11.59 4.38
CA ALA A 165 17.28 -11.90 4.68
C ALA A 165 16.32 -10.82 4.16
N SER A 166 16.69 -9.54 4.24
CA SER A 166 15.86 -8.45 3.71
C SER A 166 15.69 -8.53 2.20
N LEU A 167 16.72 -8.93 1.44
CA LEU A 167 16.63 -9.12 -0.01
C LEU A 167 15.62 -10.21 -0.36
N ILE A 168 15.72 -11.35 0.32
CA ILE A 168 14.82 -12.49 0.10
C ILE A 168 13.39 -12.09 0.47
N LEU A 169 13.20 -11.49 1.64
CA LEU A 169 11.88 -11.07 2.13
C LEU A 169 11.22 -10.05 1.20
N GLY A 170 11.99 -9.03 0.78
CA GLY A 170 11.52 -8.03 -0.18
C GLY A 170 11.18 -8.64 -1.54
N GLY A 171 12.02 -9.56 -2.06
CA GLY A 171 11.78 -10.24 -3.32
C GLY A 171 10.56 -11.17 -3.27
N CYS A 172 10.35 -11.88 -2.16
CA CYS A 172 9.12 -12.63 -1.92
C CYS A 172 7.89 -11.70 -1.90
N ALA A 173 7.98 -10.55 -1.22
CA ALA A 173 6.88 -9.58 -1.19
C ALA A 173 6.52 -9.05 -2.60
N VAL A 174 7.53 -8.69 -3.41
CA VAL A 174 7.34 -8.31 -4.82
C VAL A 174 6.77 -9.48 -5.63
N GLY A 175 7.18 -10.73 -5.32
CA GLY A 175 6.67 -11.95 -5.92
C GLY A 175 5.22 -12.30 -5.54
N VAL A 176 4.67 -11.68 -4.49
CA VAL A 176 3.22 -11.70 -4.22
C VAL A 176 2.53 -10.56 -4.96
N TYR A 177 3.04 -9.33 -4.81
CA TYR A 177 2.41 -8.15 -5.41
C TYR A 177 3.41 -7.03 -5.67
N GLN A 178 3.73 -6.80 -6.93
CA GLN A 178 4.74 -5.83 -7.38
C GLN A 178 4.42 -4.38 -6.97
N ALA A 179 3.14 -4.06 -6.76
CA ALA A 179 2.71 -2.72 -6.40
C ALA A 179 3.17 -2.25 -5.00
N PHE A 180 3.76 -3.13 -4.18
CA PHE A 180 4.38 -2.73 -2.91
C PHE A 180 5.86 -2.35 -3.05
N PHE A 181 6.49 -2.56 -4.21
CA PHE A 181 7.87 -2.14 -4.44
C PHE A 181 8.12 -0.63 -4.20
N PRO A 182 7.20 0.30 -4.53
CA PRO A 182 7.34 1.70 -4.15
C PRO A 182 7.56 1.94 -2.65
N LEU A 183 6.97 1.14 -1.76
CA LEU A 183 7.25 1.21 -0.31
C LEU A 183 8.69 0.84 0.02
N LEU A 184 9.23 -0.20 -0.63
CA LEU A 184 10.60 -0.65 -0.42
C LEU A 184 11.62 0.42 -0.81
N VAL A 185 11.28 1.31 -1.73
CA VAL A 185 12.16 2.40 -2.19
C VAL A 185 11.93 3.68 -1.38
N SER A 186 10.67 4.05 -1.13
CA SER A 186 10.34 5.32 -0.46
C SER A 186 10.65 5.33 1.04
N ILE A 187 10.53 4.19 1.72
CA ILE A 187 10.87 4.09 3.16
C ILE A 187 12.36 4.38 3.41
N PRO A 188 13.34 3.76 2.72
CA PRO A 188 14.75 4.12 2.85
C PRO A 188 15.04 5.59 2.51
N LEU A 189 14.43 6.14 1.45
CA LEU A 189 14.60 7.56 1.11
C LEU A 189 14.17 8.49 2.25
N LEU A 190 13.03 8.21 2.87
CA LEU A 190 12.55 9.00 4.01
C LEU A 190 13.43 8.81 5.25
N TYR A 191 13.92 7.60 5.49
CA TYR A 191 14.88 7.32 6.55
C TYR A 191 16.21 8.07 6.34
N ASP A 192 16.71 8.11 5.12
CA ASP A 192 17.93 8.83 4.75
C ASP A 192 17.79 10.35 4.92
N LEU A 193 16.63 10.90 4.57
CA LEU A 193 16.29 12.28 4.85
C LEU A 193 16.31 12.56 6.37
N MET A 194 15.79 11.63 7.17
CA MET A 194 15.86 11.71 8.63
C MET A 194 17.32 11.70 9.13
N LEU A 195 18.17 10.85 8.59
CA LEU A 195 19.59 10.80 8.96
C LEU A 195 20.31 12.10 8.64
N LEU A 196 20.12 12.67 7.44
CA LEU A 196 20.72 13.95 7.03
C LEU A 196 20.29 15.12 7.92
N SER A 197 19.09 15.05 8.52
CA SER A 197 18.60 16.07 9.43
C SER A 197 19.31 16.09 10.78
N ARG A 198 20.10 15.06 11.11
CA ARG A 198 20.88 14.96 12.34
C ARG A 198 22.25 15.62 12.15
N GLU A 199 22.70 16.37 13.15
CA GLU A 199 24.01 17.04 13.11
C GLU A 199 25.16 16.03 13.10
N GLU A 200 25.03 14.96 13.85
CA GLU A 200 26.04 13.90 14.05
C GLU A 200 26.32 13.05 12.80
N THR A 201 25.47 13.09 11.78
CA THR A 201 25.63 12.25 10.58
C THR A 201 26.76 12.79 9.71
N ASP A 202 27.82 12.01 9.53
CA ASP A 202 28.86 12.29 8.57
C ASP A 202 28.42 11.94 7.13
N LEU A 203 28.77 12.82 6.16
CA LEU A 203 28.38 12.63 4.75
C LEU A 203 28.95 11.36 4.12
N LYS A 204 30.19 11.01 4.46
CA LYS A 204 30.82 9.80 3.92
C LYS A 204 30.08 8.54 4.39
N SER A 205 29.84 8.47 5.70
CA SER A 205 29.08 7.36 6.31
C SER A 205 27.63 7.31 5.80
N PHE A 206 27.03 8.47 5.54
CA PHE A 206 25.72 8.58 4.92
C PHE A 206 25.70 7.97 3.52
N PHE A 207 26.61 8.37 2.62
CA PHE A 207 26.65 7.83 1.26
C PHE A 207 27.00 6.34 1.22
N GLN A 208 27.83 5.84 2.15
CA GLN A 208 28.08 4.41 2.28
C GLN A 208 26.82 3.64 2.65
N LEU A 209 26.01 4.16 3.58
CA LEU A 209 24.73 3.56 3.96
C LEU A 209 23.73 3.62 2.81
N ALA A 210 23.56 4.77 2.17
CA ALA A 210 22.65 4.95 1.04
C ALA A 210 23.03 4.03 -0.14
N ALA A 211 24.32 3.86 -0.43
CA ALA A 211 24.79 2.92 -1.44
C ALA A 211 24.47 1.46 -1.06
N LEU A 212 24.64 1.09 0.22
CA LEU A 212 24.26 -0.25 0.70
C LEU A 212 22.76 -0.48 0.61
N GLN A 213 21.95 0.52 0.96
CA GLN A 213 20.48 0.45 0.84
C GLN A 213 20.07 0.28 -0.63
N MET A 214 20.65 1.07 -1.53
CA MET A 214 20.41 0.93 -2.98
C MET A 214 20.82 -0.45 -3.48
N LEU A 215 21.98 -0.98 -3.06
CA LEU A 215 22.43 -2.33 -3.41
C LEU A 215 21.43 -3.39 -2.91
N CYS A 216 20.88 -3.23 -1.71
CA CYS A 216 19.86 -4.11 -1.19
C CYS A 216 18.56 -4.05 -2.03
N VAL A 217 18.09 -2.85 -2.40
CA VAL A 217 16.90 -2.69 -3.24
C VAL A 217 17.11 -3.30 -4.63
N VAL A 218 18.25 -3.04 -5.26
CA VAL A 218 18.61 -3.66 -6.56
C VAL A 218 18.71 -5.17 -6.42
N GLY A 219 19.39 -5.66 -5.37
CA GLY A 219 19.51 -7.08 -5.08
C GLY A 219 18.16 -7.77 -4.89
N THR A 220 17.20 -7.09 -4.26
CA THR A 220 15.80 -7.56 -4.14
C THR A 220 15.17 -7.79 -5.52
N MET A 221 15.35 -6.85 -6.46
CA MET A 221 14.80 -6.99 -7.81
C MET A 221 15.52 -8.09 -8.61
N VAL A 222 16.83 -8.18 -8.47
CA VAL A 222 17.61 -9.30 -9.09
C VAL A 222 17.11 -10.64 -8.58
N PHE A 223 16.92 -10.78 -7.27
CA PHE A 223 16.36 -12.01 -6.70
C PHE A 223 14.95 -12.28 -7.24
N TYR A 224 14.07 -11.27 -7.22
CA TYR A 224 12.71 -11.40 -7.75
C TYR A 224 12.70 -11.88 -9.21
N PHE A 225 13.44 -11.23 -10.10
CA PHE A 225 13.48 -11.62 -11.52
C PHE A 225 14.11 -13.00 -11.74
N THR A 226 15.16 -13.34 -10.98
CA THR A 226 15.80 -14.65 -11.09
C THR A 226 14.82 -15.78 -10.73
N VAL A 227 14.10 -15.62 -9.60
CA VAL A 227 13.12 -16.61 -9.17
C VAL A 227 11.90 -16.63 -10.09
N ASN A 228 11.46 -15.47 -10.59
CA ASN A 228 10.36 -15.39 -11.56
C ASN A 228 10.69 -16.16 -12.84
N ARG A 229 11.88 -15.96 -13.40
CA ARG A 229 12.34 -16.71 -14.59
C ARG A 229 12.43 -18.21 -14.34
N PHE A 230 12.89 -18.62 -13.16
CA PHE A 230 12.91 -20.03 -12.77
C PHE A 230 11.50 -20.64 -12.79
N PHE A 231 10.50 -19.95 -12.19
CA PHE A 231 9.11 -20.44 -12.18
C PHE A 231 8.51 -20.48 -13.60
N LEU A 232 8.70 -19.43 -14.39
CA LEU A 232 8.23 -19.40 -15.78
C LEU A 232 8.80 -20.57 -16.59
N ALA A 233 10.11 -20.80 -16.50
CA ALA A 233 10.78 -21.93 -17.18
C ALA A 233 10.29 -23.28 -16.67
N LYS A 234 10.13 -23.46 -15.35
CA LYS A 234 9.67 -24.71 -14.73
C LYS A 234 8.26 -25.10 -15.19
N PHE A 235 7.38 -24.11 -15.36
CA PHE A 235 5.98 -24.35 -15.73
C PHE A 235 5.71 -24.17 -17.23
N GLY A 236 6.73 -23.82 -18.02
CA GLY A 236 6.58 -23.58 -19.47
C GLY A 236 5.67 -22.40 -19.81
N LEU A 237 5.67 -21.37 -18.95
CA LEU A 237 4.82 -20.20 -19.09
C LEU A 237 5.62 -18.98 -19.56
N GLU A 238 4.93 -18.06 -20.24
CA GLU A 238 5.45 -16.73 -20.58
C GLU A 238 4.77 -15.67 -19.71
N LEU A 239 5.43 -14.50 -19.59
CA LEU A 239 4.81 -13.36 -18.91
C LEU A 239 3.59 -12.89 -19.71
N ASN A 240 2.50 -12.70 -19.01
CA ASN A 240 1.25 -12.20 -19.57
C ASN A 240 1.42 -10.72 -19.99
N ARG A 241 0.86 -10.34 -21.13
CA ARG A 241 0.80 -8.93 -21.59
C ARG A 241 -0.19 -8.09 -20.80
N TYR A 242 -0.97 -8.72 -19.94
CA TYR A 242 -1.96 -8.04 -19.11
C TYR A 242 -1.30 -6.95 -18.24
N MET A 243 -1.84 -5.74 -18.29
CA MET A 243 -1.36 -4.56 -17.56
C MET A 243 0.08 -4.13 -17.86
N GLY A 244 0.66 -4.58 -18.96
CA GLY A 244 2.03 -4.21 -19.34
C GLY A 244 3.11 -4.80 -18.46
N ILE A 245 2.85 -5.94 -17.83
CA ILE A 245 3.83 -6.66 -16.99
C ILE A 245 5.02 -7.12 -17.84
N ASP A 246 4.77 -7.56 -19.08
CA ASP A 246 5.79 -7.88 -20.09
C ASP A 246 6.69 -6.68 -20.44
N GLN A 247 6.16 -5.45 -20.31
CA GLN A 247 6.90 -4.23 -20.59
C GLN A 247 7.86 -3.80 -19.47
N MET A 248 7.88 -4.49 -18.33
CA MET A 248 8.86 -4.25 -17.27
C MET A 248 10.28 -4.65 -17.70
N GLU A 249 10.42 -5.59 -18.65
CA GLU A 249 11.72 -6.12 -19.09
C GLU A 249 12.25 -5.51 -20.39
N SER A 250 11.41 -4.89 -21.25
CA SER A 250 11.77 -4.53 -22.63
C SER A 250 11.27 -3.19 -23.13
N THR A 251 11.48 -2.12 -22.34
CA THR A 251 10.97 -0.80 -22.69
C THR A 251 12.10 0.16 -23.05
N SER A 252 11.89 1.05 -24.06
CA SER A 252 12.86 2.07 -24.45
C SER A 252 13.05 3.14 -23.35
N LEU A 253 14.26 3.74 -23.30
CA LEU A 253 14.58 4.81 -22.34
C LEU A 253 13.57 5.99 -22.45
N ALA A 254 13.10 6.32 -23.64
CA ALA A 254 12.13 7.37 -23.86
C ALA A 254 10.80 7.09 -23.13
N VAL A 255 10.34 5.85 -23.18
CA VAL A 255 9.11 5.43 -22.46
C VAL A 255 9.32 5.48 -20.94
N TYR A 256 10.49 5.06 -20.42
CA TYR A 256 10.80 5.21 -19.01
C TYR A 256 10.80 6.66 -18.54
N LEU A 257 11.36 7.59 -19.34
CA LEU A 257 11.34 9.02 -19.03
C LEU A 257 9.90 9.59 -19.04
N GLN A 258 9.08 9.17 -19.99
CA GLN A 258 7.67 9.55 -20.04
C GLN A 258 6.90 9.03 -18.83
N ARG A 259 7.12 7.78 -18.43
CA ARG A 259 6.53 7.15 -17.25
C ARG A 259 7.00 7.82 -15.96
N ALA A 260 8.27 8.18 -15.86
CA ALA A 260 8.79 8.96 -14.73
C ALA A 260 8.09 10.33 -14.64
N GLY A 261 7.92 11.02 -15.76
CA GLY A 261 7.13 12.27 -15.82
C GLY A 261 5.68 12.07 -15.37
N LYS A 262 5.06 10.92 -15.72
CA LYS A 262 3.73 10.55 -15.23
C LYS A 262 3.74 10.32 -13.72
N ALA A 263 4.72 9.60 -13.16
CA ALA A 263 4.86 9.35 -11.73
C ALA A 263 4.90 10.66 -10.93
N TYR A 264 5.66 11.66 -11.39
CA TYR A 264 5.69 13.00 -10.80
C TYR A 264 4.34 13.70 -10.88
N ARG A 265 3.70 13.70 -12.04
CA ARG A 265 2.41 14.35 -12.25
C ARG A 265 1.34 13.78 -11.34
N GLU A 266 1.26 12.45 -11.25
CA GLU A 266 0.30 11.75 -10.39
C GLU A 266 0.53 11.96 -8.89
N PHE A 267 1.75 12.28 -8.48
CA PHE A 267 2.02 12.67 -7.11
C PHE A 267 1.40 14.02 -6.74
N PHE A 268 1.49 14.99 -7.66
CA PHE A 268 0.99 16.35 -7.44
C PHE A 268 -0.48 16.53 -7.87
N GLN A 269 -0.96 15.71 -8.81
CA GLN A 269 -2.30 15.79 -9.39
C GLN A 269 -2.89 14.39 -9.62
N PRO A 270 -3.19 13.65 -8.55
CA PRO A 270 -3.63 12.25 -8.64
C PRO A 270 -4.99 12.07 -9.34
N GLU A 271 -5.80 13.13 -9.43
CA GLU A 271 -7.15 13.09 -10.00
C GLU A 271 -7.22 12.91 -11.51
N ARG A 272 -6.13 13.07 -12.25
CA ARG A 272 -6.18 13.05 -13.72
C ARG A 272 -6.41 11.67 -14.36
N ASN A 273 -6.12 10.60 -13.64
CA ASN A 273 -6.22 9.22 -14.14
C ASN A 273 -7.31 8.39 -13.41
N VAL A 274 -8.08 9.02 -12.55
CA VAL A 274 -9.19 8.35 -11.87
C VAL A 274 -10.48 8.94 -12.43
N PRO A 275 -11.43 8.12 -12.90
CA PRO A 275 -12.74 8.62 -13.29
C PRO A 275 -13.33 9.48 -12.18
N ALA A 276 -13.81 10.68 -12.52
CA ALA A 276 -14.35 11.63 -11.55
C ALA A 276 -15.50 11.04 -10.69
N ASP A 277 -16.15 10.02 -11.24
CA ASP A 277 -17.26 9.31 -10.62
C ASP A 277 -16.85 8.38 -9.47
N ILE A 278 -15.59 7.95 -9.45
CA ILE A 278 -15.06 7.00 -8.45
C ILE A 278 -14.37 7.72 -7.30
N PHE A 279 -13.71 8.85 -7.57
CA PHE A 279 -13.01 9.63 -6.55
C PHE A 279 -13.66 10.99 -6.36
N PRO A 280 -14.29 11.24 -5.21
CA PRO A 280 -14.77 12.59 -4.89
C PRO A 280 -13.61 13.57 -4.87
N MET A 281 -13.73 14.68 -5.64
CA MET A 281 -12.67 15.70 -5.79
C MET A 281 -12.12 16.21 -4.45
N HIS A 282 -12.92 16.19 -3.38
CA HIS A 282 -12.52 16.67 -2.06
C HIS A 282 -11.43 15.81 -1.39
N LEU A 283 -11.30 14.52 -1.72
CA LEU A 283 -10.20 13.68 -1.25
C LEU A 283 -8.84 14.22 -1.72
N PHE A 284 -8.81 14.73 -2.95
CA PHE A 284 -7.59 15.29 -3.53
C PHE A 284 -7.18 16.62 -2.90
N TYR A 285 -8.13 17.43 -2.41
CA TYR A 285 -7.79 18.68 -1.72
C TYR A 285 -6.95 18.43 -0.47
N MET A 286 -7.24 17.38 0.30
CA MET A 286 -6.44 17.06 1.49
C MET A 286 -5.04 16.57 1.10
N SER A 287 -4.92 15.72 0.08
CA SER A 287 -3.62 15.31 -0.45
C SER A 287 -2.81 16.50 -0.96
N ARG A 288 -3.41 17.40 -1.74
CA ARG A 288 -2.75 18.62 -2.21
C ARG A 288 -2.34 19.55 -1.07
N LEU A 289 -3.16 19.68 -0.04
CA LEU A 289 -2.83 20.48 1.16
C LEU A 289 -1.63 19.88 1.89
N MET A 290 -1.57 18.55 2.05
CA MET A 290 -0.42 17.87 2.63
C MET A 290 0.84 18.09 1.77
N VAL A 291 0.76 17.92 0.44
CA VAL A 291 1.88 18.17 -0.48
C VAL A 291 2.37 19.62 -0.41
N ALA A 292 1.46 20.60 -0.37
CA ALA A 292 1.83 22.00 -0.22
C ALA A 292 2.52 22.28 1.13
N ALA A 293 2.03 21.68 2.21
CA ALA A 293 2.67 21.76 3.52
C ALA A 293 4.04 21.07 3.53
N ASP A 294 4.17 19.90 2.89
CA ASP A 294 5.45 19.21 2.71
C ASP A 294 6.48 20.09 2.00
N ALA A 295 6.08 20.76 0.92
CA ALA A 295 6.97 21.66 0.20
C ALA A 295 7.51 22.78 1.09
N VAL A 296 6.63 23.42 1.89
CA VAL A 296 7.01 24.48 2.83
C VAL A 296 7.95 23.94 3.92
N LEU A 297 7.60 22.80 4.53
CA LEU A 297 8.38 22.18 5.60
C LEU A 297 9.72 21.65 5.09
N ALA A 298 9.75 21.08 3.87
CA ALA A 298 10.95 20.59 3.20
C ALA A 298 11.94 21.73 2.89
N VAL A 299 11.46 22.85 2.33
CA VAL A 299 12.30 24.04 2.11
C VAL A 299 12.89 24.53 3.43
N ARG A 300 12.09 24.61 4.49
CA ARG A 300 12.55 25.00 5.82
C ARG A 300 13.60 24.04 6.36
N LEU A 301 13.41 22.72 6.19
CA LEU A 301 14.38 21.70 6.57
C LEU A 301 15.70 21.88 5.80
N ALA A 302 15.65 22.05 4.48
CA ALA A 302 16.82 22.26 3.63
C ALA A 302 17.60 23.51 4.02
N ILE A 303 16.92 24.63 4.31
CA ILE A 303 17.56 25.86 4.81
C ILE A 303 18.21 25.61 6.17
N ARG A 304 17.56 24.90 7.09
CA ARG A 304 18.13 24.59 8.41
C ARG A 304 19.41 23.76 8.29
N ILE A 305 19.36 22.68 7.50
CA ILE A 305 20.54 21.84 7.25
C ILE A 305 21.64 22.64 6.56
N GLY A 306 21.28 23.47 5.58
CA GLY A 306 22.23 24.26 4.76
C GLY A 306 23.01 25.33 5.53
N ARG A 307 22.45 25.84 6.63
CA ARG A 307 23.14 26.80 7.50
C ARG A 307 24.43 26.22 8.11
N ASN A 308 24.40 24.91 8.41
CA ASN A 308 25.54 24.25 9.04
C ASN A 308 26.35 23.42 8.02
N HIS A 309 25.68 22.80 7.03
CA HIS A 309 26.31 21.84 6.11
C HIS A 309 25.67 21.90 4.71
N ARG A 310 26.29 22.66 3.79
CA ARG A 310 25.76 22.78 2.39
C ARG A 310 25.66 21.44 1.66
N GLY A 311 26.64 20.54 1.85
CA GLY A 311 26.60 19.20 1.21
C GLY A 311 25.44 18.32 1.68
N LYS A 312 25.11 18.33 2.99
CA LYS A 312 23.94 17.64 3.52
C LYS A 312 22.63 18.24 2.97
N ALA A 313 22.56 19.57 2.84
CA ALA A 313 21.39 20.22 2.27
C ALA A 313 21.18 19.85 0.81
N ALA A 314 22.24 19.79 0.00
CA ALA A 314 22.15 19.36 -1.39
C ALA A 314 21.66 17.90 -1.49
N ALA A 315 22.19 17.00 -0.67
CA ALA A 315 21.71 15.62 -0.59
C ALA A 315 20.23 15.53 -0.14
N ALA A 316 19.83 16.31 0.86
CA ALA A 316 18.43 16.35 1.33
C ALA A 316 17.49 16.87 0.24
N VAL A 317 17.86 17.90 -0.52
CA VAL A 317 17.08 18.40 -1.66
C VAL A 317 16.95 17.33 -2.74
N LEU A 318 18.02 16.59 -3.05
CA LEU A 318 17.98 15.49 -4.00
C LEU A 318 17.01 14.39 -3.54
N LEU A 319 17.06 13.95 -2.27
CA LEU A 319 16.14 12.94 -1.73
C LEU A 319 14.68 13.41 -1.78
N LEU A 320 14.43 14.69 -1.43
CA LEU A 320 13.10 15.29 -1.52
C LEU A 320 12.59 15.34 -2.96
N ALA A 321 13.47 15.65 -3.92
CA ALA A 321 13.14 15.63 -5.33
C ALA A 321 12.84 14.22 -5.86
N LEU A 322 13.48 13.19 -5.34
CA LEU A 322 13.25 11.79 -5.72
C LEU A 322 12.00 11.19 -5.06
N MET A 323 11.52 11.75 -3.96
CA MET A 323 10.42 11.20 -3.16
C MET A 323 9.11 11.03 -3.96
N PRO A 324 8.67 11.99 -4.79
CA PRO A 324 7.47 11.82 -5.62
C PRO A 324 7.57 10.62 -6.57
N MET A 325 8.72 10.43 -7.19
CA MET A 325 8.97 9.30 -8.09
C MET A 325 9.00 7.98 -7.31
N ALA A 326 9.65 7.95 -6.13
CA ALA A 326 9.73 6.75 -5.30
C ALA A 326 8.36 6.29 -4.80
N CYS A 327 7.51 7.21 -4.33
CA CYS A 327 6.15 6.90 -3.91
C CYS A 327 5.28 6.35 -5.06
N ASN A 328 5.52 6.82 -6.27
CA ASN A 328 4.78 6.48 -7.49
C ASN A 328 5.58 5.62 -8.48
N LEU A 329 6.57 4.88 -8.00
CA LEU A 329 7.44 4.09 -8.85
C LEU A 329 6.67 3.05 -9.69
N ILE A 330 5.48 2.66 -9.24
CA ILE A 330 4.60 1.75 -9.97
C ILE A 330 4.26 2.28 -11.38
N TYR A 331 4.13 3.60 -11.56
CA TYR A 331 3.90 4.21 -12.88
C TYR A 331 5.10 4.08 -13.82
N VAL A 332 6.32 3.94 -13.27
CA VAL A 332 7.53 3.68 -14.06
C VAL A 332 7.60 2.20 -14.45
N MET A 333 7.20 1.31 -13.52
CA MET A 333 7.26 -0.14 -13.70
C MET A 333 6.16 -0.67 -14.63
N SER A 334 4.95 -0.10 -14.58
CA SER A 334 3.78 -0.59 -15.32
C SER A 334 3.26 0.45 -16.30
N GLY A 335 2.81 0.01 -17.47
CA GLY A 335 2.15 0.86 -18.47
C GLY A 335 0.77 1.33 -18.02
N THR A 336 0.02 0.45 -17.35
CA THR A 336 -1.31 0.71 -16.80
C THR A 336 -1.28 0.57 -15.29
N VAL A 337 -1.82 1.56 -14.58
CA VAL A 337 -1.86 1.58 -13.10
C VAL A 337 -3.30 1.79 -12.65
N HIS A 338 -3.79 0.86 -11.84
CA HIS A 338 -5.09 0.96 -11.18
C HIS A 338 -4.96 1.54 -9.78
N GLY A 339 -6.05 2.09 -9.24
CA GLY A 339 -6.07 2.71 -7.91
C GLY A 339 -5.52 1.81 -6.80
N LEU A 340 -5.83 0.52 -6.83
CA LEU A 340 -5.32 -0.47 -5.86
C LEU A 340 -3.78 -0.67 -5.91
N MET A 341 -3.11 -0.26 -6.98
CA MET A 341 -1.66 -0.36 -7.13
C MET A 341 -0.92 0.87 -6.55
N THR A 342 -1.62 1.91 -6.14
CA THR A 342 -1.04 3.20 -5.74
C THR A 342 -0.69 3.31 -4.26
N TYR A 343 -0.67 2.20 -3.51
CA TYR A 343 -0.44 2.22 -2.06
C TYR A 343 0.90 2.87 -1.64
N GLY A 344 1.90 2.89 -2.52
CA GLY A 344 3.16 3.60 -2.27
C GLY A 344 2.98 5.10 -1.96
N GLN A 345 1.90 5.72 -2.42
CA GLN A 345 1.58 7.13 -2.14
C GLN A 345 1.32 7.40 -0.65
N VAL A 346 1.02 6.39 0.16
CA VAL A 346 0.87 6.54 1.62
C VAL A 346 2.13 7.13 2.27
N MET A 347 3.30 6.95 1.63
CA MET A 347 4.56 7.50 2.12
C MET A 347 4.66 9.04 2.01
N GLN A 348 3.81 9.68 1.21
CA GLN A 348 3.63 11.13 1.23
C GLN A 348 3.10 11.59 2.62
N ALA A 349 2.11 10.88 3.17
CA ALA A 349 1.65 11.14 4.53
C ALA A 349 2.73 10.83 5.59
N GLY A 350 3.57 9.81 5.35
CA GLY A 350 4.74 9.52 6.18
C GLY A 350 5.74 10.68 6.20
N LEU A 351 6.02 11.28 5.04
CA LEU A 351 6.87 12.47 4.91
C LEU A 351 6.25 13.66 5.67
N PHE A 352 4.96 13.94 5.46
CA PHE A 352 4.25 15.00 6.14
C PHE A 352 4.31 14.87 7.66
N VAL A 353 3.97 13.70 8.17
CA VAL A 353 4.01 13.40 9.61
C VAL A 353 5.40 13.58 10.17
N TRP A 354 6.43 13.06 9.50
CA TRP A 354 7.80 13.18 9.96
C TRP A 354 8.28 14.64 9.97
N LEU A 355 7.98 15.41 8.92
CA LEU A 355 8.35 16.84 8.84
C LEU A 355 7.63 17.66 9.91
N ALA A 356 6.33 17.41 10.13
CA ALA A 356 5.54 18.10 11.13
C ALA A 356 6.00 17.79 12.57
N ASP A 357 6.34 16.52 12.85
CA ASP A 357 6.82 16.07 14.17
C ASP A 357 8.19 16.68 14.53
N ARG A 358 9.03 16.96 13.52
CA ARG A 358 10.39 17.52 13.68
C ARG A 358 10.45 19.03 13.55
N MET A 359 9.31 19.69 13.43
CA MET A 359 9.26 21.12 13.25
C MET A 359 9.67 21.86 14.55
N GLU A 360 10.75 22.62 14.45
CA GLU A 360 11.23 23.47 15.53
C GLU A 360 10.68 24.89 15.37
N ILE A 361 9.81 25.29 16.27
CA ILE A 361 9.29 26.66 16.35
C ILE A 361 9.58 27.21 17.74
N ARG A 362 10.28 28.36 17.78
CA ARG A 362 10.69 29.01 19.04
C ARG A 362 9.48 29.50 19.86
N ARG A 363 8.43 29.96 19.19
CA ARG A 363 7.21 30.51 19.87
C ARG A 363 6.24 29.36 20.16
N PRO A 364 5.97 29.03 21.45
CA PRO A 364 5.15 27.88 21.82
C PRO A 364 3.69 28.01 21.34
N ALA A 365 3.12 29.20 21.31
CA ALA A 365 1.78 29.45 20.80
C ALA A 365 1.67 29.10 19.30
N ILE A 366 2.62 29.58 18.48
CA ILE A 366 2.66 29.29 17.04
C ILE A 366 2.87 27.79 16.81
N ARG A 367 3.75 27.16 17.58
CA ARG A 367 3.99 25.72 17.52
C ARG A 367 2.69 24.93 17.76
N ARG A 368 1.90 25.30 18.80
CA ARG A 368 0.62 24.64 19.08
C ARG A 368 -0.38 24.79 17.92
N ILE A 369 -0.49 26.00 17.36
CA ILE A 369 -1.40 26.27 16.23
C ILE A 369 -1.01 25.41 15.02
N ILE A 370 0.25 25.42 14.63
CA ILE A 370 0.70 24.67 13.43
C ILE A 370 0.62 23.15 13.66
N SER A 371 1.02 22.67 14.85
CA SER A 371 0.87 21.24 15.19
C SER A 371 -0.59 20.82 15.25
N GLY A 372 -1.48 21.68 15.76
CA GLY A 372 -2.93 21.45 15.75
C GLY A 372 -3.51 21.43 14.34
N ALA A 373 -3.07 22.35 13.47
CA ALA A 373 -3.47 22.38 12.07
C ALA A 373 -3.00 21.11 11.31
N ALA A 374 -1.76 20.69 11.52
CA ALA A 374 -1.24 19.46 10.92
C ALA A 374 -2.00 18.21 11.39
N ALA A 375 -2.28 18.12 12.70
CA ALA A 375 -3.12 17.06 13.26
C ALA A 375 -4.54 17.10 12.71
N GLY A 376 -5.10 18.30 12.53
CA GLY A 376 -6.41 18.51 11.92
C GLY A 376 -6.47 18.02 10.47
N VAL A 377 -5.44 18.29 9.67
CA VAL A 377 -5.33 17.79 8.27
C VAL A 377 -5.29 16.27 8.26
N LEU A 378 -4.48 15.64 9.12
CA LEU A 378 -4.40 14.17 9.21
C LEU A 378 -5.75 13.56 9.65
N GLY A 379 -6.36 14.12 10.71
CA GLY A 379 -7.65 13.65 11.22
C GLY A 379 -8.76 13.77 10.17
N LEU A 380 -8.82 14.91 9.48
CA LEU A 380 -9.79 15.13 8.41
C LEU A 380 -9.55 14.18 7.22
N SER A 381 -8.29 13.93 6.86
CA SER A 381 -7.95 12.94 5.82
C SER A 381 -8.44 11.55 6.20
N CYS A 382 -8.21 11.10 7.45
CA CYS A 382 -8.70 9.80 7.93
C CYS A 382 -10.24 9.72 7.85
N VAL A 383 -10.94 10.76 8.30
CA VAL A 383 -12.42 10.79 8.25
C VAL A 383 -12.93 10.76 6.82
N MET A 384 -12.29 11.49 5.90
CA MET A 384 -12.66 11.50 4.49
C MET A 384 -12.41 10.14 3.83
N TYR A 385 -11.29 9.48 4.15
CA TYR A 385 -11.01 8.14 3.63
C TYR A 385 -11.99 7.10 4.20
N VAL A 386 -12.26 7.10 5.51
CA VAL A 386 -13.28 6.24 6.12
C VAL A 386 -14.63 6.42 5.43
N ARG A 387 -15.03 7.68 5.18
CA ARG A 387 -16.28 7.97 4.47
C ARG A 387 -16.27 7.42 3.05
N TYR A 388 -15.19 7.62 2.31
CA TYR A 388 -15.01 7.10 0.95
C TYR A 388 -15.09 5.57 0.92
N ASP A 389 -14.38 4.90 1.82
CA ASP A 389 -14.34 3.44 1.92
C ASP A 389 -15.75 2.88 2.15
N ASN A 390 -16.50 3.47 3.09
CA ASN A 390 -17.89 3.07 3.36
C ASN A 390 -18.82 3.35 2.16
N GLN A 391 -18.60 4.44 1.40
CA GLN A 391 -19.36 4.70 0.15
C GLN A 391 -19.08 3.62 -0.90
N CYS A 392 -17.82 3.18 -1.06
CA CYS A 392 -17.47 2.10 -1.97
C CYS A 392 -18.16 0.78 -1.59
N TYR A 393 -18.16 0.43 -0.29
CA TYR A 393 -18.86 -0.78 0.18
C TYR A 393 -20.36 -0.67 0.02
N LEU A 394 -20.96 0.49 0.30
CA LEU A 394 -22.40 0.70 0.09
C LEU A 394 -22.76 0.54 -1.38
N LYS A 395 -21.96 1.11 -2.29
CA LYS A 395 -22.14 0.93 -3.73
C LYS A 395 -22.06 -0.55 -4.12
N ALA A 396 -21.07 -1.28 -3.61
CA ALA A 396 -20.91 -2.71 -3.86
C ALA A 396 -22.14 -3.53 -3.37
N VAL A 397 -22.74 -3.18 -2.22
CA VAL A 397 -23.99 -3.80 -1.74
C VAL A 397 -25.13 -3.58 -2.73
N PHE A 398 -25.30 -2.34 -3.20
CA PHE A 398 -26.37 -2.04 -4.17
C PHE A 398 -26.15 -2.76 -5.50
N GLN A 399 -24.92 -2.79 -6.01
CA GLN A 399 -24.60 -3.53 -7.23
C GLN A 399 -24.89 -5.03 -7.09
N GLN A 400 -24.52 -5.63 -5.96
CA GLN A 400 -24.82 -7.04 -5.69
C GLN A 400 -26.32 -7.30 -5.61
N GLN A 401 -27.07 -6.47 -4.90
CA GLN A 401 -28.53 -6.60 -4.80
C GLN A 401 -29.19 -6.48 -6.17
N GLN A 402 -28.77 -5.52 -6.97
CA GLN A 402 -29.26 -5.31 -8.32
C GLN A 402 -28.96 -6.52 -9.21
N ALA A 403 -27.72 -7.04 -9.18
CA ALA A 403 -27.34 -8.23 -9.94
C ALA A 403 -28.18 -9.45 -9.55
N VAL A 404 -28.33 -9.74 -8.25
CA VAL A 404 -29.15 -10.85 -7.76
C VAL A 404 -30.60 -10.70 -8.21
N THR A 405 -31.17 -9.50 -8.10
CA THR A 405 -32.57 -9.25 -8.54
C THR A 405 -32.73 -9.47 -10.04
N TRP A 406 -31.79 -8.93 -10.83
CA TRP A 406 -31.82 -9.07 -12.29
C TRP A 406 -31.70 -10.54 -12.73
N PHE A 407 -30.71 -11.28 -12.20
CA PHE A 407 -30.51 -12.69 -12.54
C PHE A 407 -31.66 -13.58 -12.05
N THR A 408 -32.27 -13.25 -10.91
CA THR A 408 -33.45 -13.98 -10.43
C THR A 408 -34.63 -13.78 -11.36
N ALA A 409 -34.89 -12.55 -11.81
CA ALA A 409 -35.96 -12.25 -12.76
C ALA A 409 -35.69 -12.92 -14.11
N LEU A 410 -34.47 -12.86 -14.62
CA LEU A 410 -34.05 -13.50 -15.86
C LEU A 410 -34.25 -15.03 -15.79
N ALA A 411 -33.79 -15.67 -14.71
CA ALA A 411 -33.99 -17.10 -14.49
C ALA A 411 -35.48 -17.50 -14.45
N ALA A 412 -36.31 -16.67 -13.82
CA ALA A 412 -37.75 -16.88 -13.79
C ALA A 412 -38.38 -16.77 -15.20
N GLN A 413 -37.96 -15.78 -15.99
CA GLN A 413 -38.43 -15.62 -17.39
C GLN A 413 -38.00 -16.81 -18.27
N ILE A 414 -36.75 -17.26 -18.17
CA ILE A 414 -36.24 -18.42 -18.91
C ILE A 414 -37.06 -19.66 -18.55
N LYS A 415 -37.29 -19.93 -17.25
CA LYS A 415 -38.05 -21.09 -16.79
C LYS A 415 -39.53 -21.04 -17.17
N SER A 416 -40.09 -19.86 -17.39
CA SER A 416 -41.49 -19.68 -17.83
C SER A 416 -41.65 -19.70 -19.35
N ALA A 417 -40.57 -19.76 -20.13
CA ALA A 417 -40.64 -19.77 -21.58
C ALA A 417 -41.25 -21.09 -22.09
N GLU A 418 -42.09 -21.00 -23.12
CA GLU A 418 -42.68 -22.17 -23.75
C GLU A 418 -41.58 -23.08 -24.33
N GLY A 419 -41.65 -24.38 -24.04
CA GLY A 419 -40.63 -25.35 -24.46
C GLY A 419 -39.37 -25.40 -23.60
N TYR A 420 -39.32 -24.66 -22.47
CA TYR A 420 -38.21 -24.77 -21.53
C TYR A 420 -38.01 -26.17 -21.00
N ARG A 421 -36.77 -26.64 -20.96
CA ARG A 421 -36.35 -27.90 -20.34
C ARG A 421 -35.00 -27.66 -19.64
N ASP A 422 -34.83 -28.27 -18.47
CA ASP A 422 -33.58 -28.10 -17.67
C ASP A 422 -32.31 -28.66 -18.35
N ASP A 423 -32.48 -29.56 -19.33
CA ASP A 423 -31.41 -30.19 -20.09
C ASP A 423 -31.00 -29.42 -21.38
N LEU A 424 -31.69 -28.35 -21.73
CA LEU A 424 -31.38 -27.54 -22.91
C LEU A 424 -30.41 -26.40 -22.56
N PRO A 425 -29.39 -26.14 -23.40
CA PRO A 425 -28.52 -24.99 -23.23
C PRO A 425 -29.27 -23.68 -23.49
N VAL A 426 -29.03 -22.69 -22.65
CA VAL A 426 -29.54 -21.32 -22.84
C VAL A 426 -28.48 -20.50 -23.58
N VAL A 427 -28.84 -19.91 -24.71
CA VAL A 427 -27.96 -19.05 -25.52
C VAL A 427 -28.41 -17.62 -25.37
N PHE A 428 -27.50 -16.76 -24.90
CA PHE A 428 -27.70 -15.32 -24.83
C PHE A 428 -27.25 -14.66 -26.15
N LEU A 429 -28.16 -13.95 -26.80
CA LEU A 429 -27.88 -13.15 -27.98
C LEU A 429 -27.94 -11.67 -27.57
N ASN A 430 -26.98 -10.87 -28.02
CA ASN A 430 -26.88 -9.42 -27.70
C ASN A 430 -26.79 -9.17 -26.18
N GLN A 431 -25.64 -9.52 -25.58
CA GLN A 431 -25.37 -9.13 -24.20
C GLN A 431 -25.36 -7.61 -24.07
N GLU A 432 -26.34 -7.05 -23.38
CA GLU A 432 -26.24 -5.66 -22.90
C GLU A 432 -25.31 -5.65 -21.68
N GLU A 433 -24.27 -4.83 -21.76
CA GLU A 433 -23.45 -4.55 -20.59
C GLU A 433 -24.30 -3.77 -19.58
N ILE A 434 -24.39 -4.28 -18.34
CA ILE A 434 -24.99 -3.51 -17.24
C ILE A 434 -24.10 -2.28 -17.03
N SER A 435 -24.59 -1.10 -17.44
CA SER A 435 -23.79 0.11 -17.36
C SER A 435 -23.57 0.51 -15.90
N ASP A 436 -22.37 0.99 -15.58
CA ASP A 436 -22.03 1.56 -14.26
C ASP A 436 -22.89 2.75 -13.85
N GLN A 437 -23.69 3.30 -14.80
CA GLN A 437 -24.60 4.42 -14.57
C GLN A 437 -25.95 4.02 -13.95
N SER A 438 -26.21 2.73 -13.81
CA SER A 438 -27.48 2.24 -13.26
C SER A 438 -27.52 2.13 -11.72
N VAL A 439 -26.51 2.65 -11.02
CA VAL A 439 -26.42 2.67 -9.55
C VAL A 439 -26.19 4.07 -9.01
#